data_8b36a9aed28484c0ea080506c86ee9e7
#
_entry.id   8b36a9aed28484c0ea080506c86ee9e7
#
_cell.length_a   1.000
_cell.length_b   1.000
_cell.length_c   1.000
_cell.angle_alpha   90.00
_cell.angle_beta   90.00
_cell.angle_gamma   90.00
#
_symmetry.space_group_name_H-M   'P 1'
#
loop_
_entity.id
_entity.type
_entity.pdbx_description
1 polymer ?
#
loop_
_entity_poly.entity_id
_entity_poly.type
_entity_poly.pdbx_seq_one_letter_code
_entity_poly.pdbx_strand_id
1 'polypeptide(L)'
;MQQNGDSLYARYCRMGRRFEISGGLTLAAAIAGHVTTGGNGLLSVLMVVGFVLFIFGAMNMKPSNMIRAFATQLSATNDPDFAKGLIDAMEKNGVTALSKASLSSLNLAINTYAASEGADEEIVTRLCDAYKKHVRKTMF
;
A
#
# COMPACT_ATOMS: atom_id res chain seq x y z
N MET A 1 -9.34 -10.02 26.93
CA MET A 1 -8.47 -8.93 26.46
C MET A 1 -8.54 -8.87 24.95
N GLN A 2 -9.32 -7.96 24.40
CA GLN A 2 -9.25 -7.65 22.98
C GLN A 2 -7.89 -6.99 22.74
N GLN A 3 -6.97 -7.72 22.17
CA GLN A 3 -5.82 -7.08 21.53
C GLN A 3 -6.39 -6.20 20.41
N ASN A 4 -6.41 -4.89 20.63
CA ASN A 4 -6.54 -3.89 19.58
C ASN A 4 -5.31 -4.01 18.66
N GLY A 5 -5.21 -5.12 17.96
CA GLY A 5 -4.25 -5.30 16.89
C GLY A 5 -4.70 -4.46 15.72
N ASP A 6 -4.16 -3.25 15.62
CA ASP A 6 -4.28 -2.50 14.38
C ASP A 6 -3.99 -3.42 13.21
N SER A 7 -4.95 -3.56 12.29
CA SER A 7 -4.78 -4.41 11.13
C SER A 7 -3.51 -3.99 10.37
N LEU A 8 -2.83 -4.94 9.72
CA LEU A 8 -1.66 -4.64 8.89
C LEU A 8 -1.97 -3.54 7.87
N TYR A 9 -3.17 -3.53 7.33
CA TYR A 9 -3.67 -2.48 6.45
C TYR A 9 -3.61 -1.09 7.12
N ALA A 10 -4.11 -0.96 8.35
CA ALA A 10 -4.10 0.31 9.06
C ALA A 10 -2.68 0.79 9.37
N ARG A 11 -1.77 -0.14 9.72
CA ARG A 11 -0.34 0.17 9.92
C ARG A 11 0.32 0.65 8.64
N TYR A 12 0.05 0.00 7.52
CA TYR A 12 0.56 0.38 6.21
C TYR A 12 0.08 1.77 5.80
N CYS A 13 -1.21 2.06 5.94
CA CYS A 13 -1.78 3.38 5.66
C CYS A 13 -1.17 4.47 6.55
N ARG A 14 -0.97 4.21 7.86
CA ARG A 14 -0.33 5.18 8.75
C ARG A 14 1.10 5.46 8.36
N MET A 15 1.85 4.44 7.97
CA MET A 15 3.24 4.61 7.53
C MET A 15 3.30 5.44 6.25
N GLY A 16 2.50 5.12 5.25
CA GLY A 16 2.42 5.90 4.01
C GLY A 16 2.06 7.37 4.26
N ARG A 17 1.06 7.61 5.11
CA ARG A 17 0.65 8.98 5.50
C ARG A 17 1.76 9.72 6.27
N ARG A 18 2.51 9.03 7.12
CA ARG A 18 3.66 9.65 7.82
C ARG A 18 4.74 10.08 6.84
N PHE A 19 5.07 9.28 5.85
CA PHE A 19 6.03 9.66 4.80
C PHE A 19 5.52 10.83 3.97
N GLU A 20 4.25 10.84 3.59
CA GLU A 20 3.63 11.92 2.85
C GLU A 20 3.66 13.24 3.62
N ILE A 21 3.22 13.23 4.88
CA ILE A 21 3.21 14.43 5.75
C ILE A 21 4.63 14.90 6.02
N SER A 22 5.53 14.00 6.41
CA SER A 22 6.93 14.30 6.71
C SER A 22 7.64 14.89 5.50
N GLY A 23 7.45 14.27 4.31
CA GLY A 23 8.00 14.77 3.06
C GLY A 23 7.44 16.14 2.67
N GLY A 24 6.14 16.34 2.81
CA GLY A 24 5.47 17.62 2.55
C GLY A 24 5.96 18.73 3.46
N LEU A 25 6.11 18.48 4.76
CA LEU A 25 6.63 19.45 5.71
C LEU A 25 8.10 19.79 5.44
N THR A 26 8.92 18.79 5.15
CA THR A 26 10.35 18.99 4.80
C THR A 26 10.48 19.83 3.53
N LEU A 27 9.69 19.53 2.52
CA LEU A 27 9.67 20.26 1.26
C LEU A 27 9.23 21.72 1.47
N ALA A 28 8.14 21.96 2.21
CA ALA A 28 7.64 23.29 2.50
C ALA A 28 8.64 24.13 3.30
N ALA A 29 9.27 23.54 4.33
CA ALA A 29 10.30 24.21 5.12
C ALA A 29 11.55 24.56 4.28
N ALA A 30 11.97 23.64 3.40
CA ALA A 30 13.12 23.87 2.53
C ALA A 30 12.84 24.96 1.49
N ILE A 31 11.63 25.01 0.90
CA ILE A 31 11.22 26.08 -0.02
C ILE A 31 11.20 27.42 0.72
N ALA A 32 10.58 27.51 1.89
CA ALA A 32 10.53 28.72 2.69
C ALA A 32 11.93 29.22 3.05
N GLY A 33 12.83 28.33 3.49
CA GLY A 33 14.21 28.64 3.75
C GLY A 33 14.95 29.14 2.51
N HIS A 34 14.73 28.52 1.36
CA HIS A 34 15.35 28.91 0.09
C HIS A 34 14.95 30.33 -0.33
N VAL A 35 13.66 30.65 -0.21
CA VAL A 35 13.13 32.00 -0.54
C VAL A 35 13.69 33.09 0.40
N THR A 36 13.80 32.78 1.70
CA THR A 36 14.21 33.77 2.71
C THR A 36 15.72 33.99 2.78
N THR A 37 16.53 32.97 2.47
CA THR A 37 17.99 33.04 2.60
C THR A 37 18.76 33.14 1.26
N GLY A 38 18.06 33.19 0.14
CA GLY A 38 18.66 33.18 -1.18
C GLY A 38 19.20 31.82 -1.62
N GLY A 39 18.88 30.76 -0.86
CA GLY A 39 19.24 29.40 -1.17
C GLY A 39 20.67 29.00 -0.82
N ASN A 40 20.83 27.74 -0.47
CA ASN A 40 22.15 27.10 -0.37
C ASN A 40 22.02 25.62 -0.74
N GLY A 41 23.15 24.93 -0.89
CA GLY A 41 23.17 23.51 -1.30
C GLY A 41 22.43 22.59 -0.33
N LEU A 42 22.45 22.87 0.97
CA LEU A 42 21.74 22.08 1.98
C LEU A 42 20.22 22.16 1.78
N LEU A 43 19.68 23.35 1.56
CA LEU A 43 18.25 23.55 1.32
C LEU A 43 17.79 22.85 0.04
N SER A 44 18.63 22.88 -1.02
CA SER A 44 18.36 22.15 -2.26
C SER A 44 18.28 20.64 -2.04
N VAL A 45 19.20 20.08 -1.25
CA VAL A 45 19.16 18.65 -0.87
C VAL A 45 17.90 18.31 -0.07
N LEU A 46 17.52 19.15 0.90
CA LEU A 46 16.31 18.96 1.68
C LEU A 46 15.04 19.03 0.82
N MET A 47 14.99 19.88 -0.19
CA MET A 47 13.89 19.92 -1.17
C MET A 47 13.75 18.60 -1.92
N VAL A 48 14.86 18.05 -2.42
CA VAL A 48 14.86 16.75 -3.12
C VAL A 48 14.41 15.62 -2.17
N VAL A 49 14.97 15.57 -0.97
CA VAL A 49 14.61 14.54 0.03
C VAL A 49 13.12 14.65 0.41
N GLY A 50 12.62 15.83 0.70
CA GLY A 50 11.22 16.09 1.01
C GLY A 50 10.29 15.67 -0.12
N PHE A 51 10.64 16.00 -1.36
CA PHE A 51 9.88 15.60 -2.54
C PHE A 51 9.85 14.08 -2.75
N VAL A 52 11.00 13.41 -2.61
CA VAL A 52 11.08 11.95 -2.73
C VAL A 52 10.23 11.26 -1.67
N LEU A 53 10.31 11.69 -0.40
CA LEU A 53 9.50 11.12 0.69
C LEU A 53 8.00 11.34 0.45
N PHE A 54 7.61 12.54 0.00
CA PHE A 54 6.22 12.86 -0.33
C PHE A 54 5.68 11.96 -1.44
N ILE A 55 6.40 11.86 -2.56
CA ILE A 55 6.01 11.00 -3.69
C ILE A 55 5.96 9.53 -3.26
N PHE A 56 6.95 9.06 -2.50
CA PHE A 56 6.99 7.68 -2.00
C PHE A 56 5.76 7.37 -1.13
N GLY A 57 5.41 8.27 -0.20
CA GLY A 57 4.22 8.13 0.63
C GLY A 57 2.94 8.09 -0.21
N ALA A 58 2.77 9.05 -1.11
CA ALA A 58 1.60 9.14 -1.99
C ALA A 58 1.46 7.92 -2.92
N MET A 59 2.55 7.43 -3.49
CA MET A 59 2.54 6.25 -4.36
C MET A 59 2.17 4.98 -3.61
N ASN A 60 2.69 4.79 -2.39
CA ASN A 60 2.38 3.61 -1.60
C ASN A 60 0.92 3.58 -1.11
N MET A 61 0.26 4.74 -1.02
CA MET A 61 -1.15 4.84 -0.65
C MET A 61 -2.12 4.63 -1.82
N LYS A 62 -1.65 4.52 -3.05
CA LYS A 62 -2.52 4.18 -4.19
C LYS A 62 -3.09 2.76 -4.00
N PRO A 63 -4.42 2.57 -4.18
CA PRO A 63 -5.06 1.27 -4.00
C PRO A 63 -4.41 0.13 -4.77
N SER A 64 -4.02 0.36 -6.01
CA SER A 64 -3.35 -0.64 -6.85
C SER A 64 -1.97 -1.07 -6.28
N ASN A 65 -1.21 -0.13 -5.73
CA ASN A 65 0.09 -0.40 -5.13
C ASN A 65 -0.04 -1.14 -3.79
N MET A 66 -1.05 -0.78 -3.00
CA MET A 66 -1.36 -1.47 -1.74
C MET A 66 -1.77 -2.92 -1.97
N ILE A 67 -2.68 -3.16 -2.91
CA ILE A 67 -3.11 -4.51 -3.30
C ILE A 67 -1.90 -5.32 -3.77
N ARG A 68 -1.05 -4.74 -4.61
CA ARG A 68 0.18 -5.39 -5.10
C ARG A 68 1.15 -5.71 -3.95
N ALA A 69 1.36 -4.79 -3.03
CA ALA A 69 2.26 -5.00 -1.89
C ALA A 69 1.78 -6.14 -0.99
N PHE A 70 0.51 -6.15 -0.62
CA PHE A 70 -0.07 -7.24 0.18
C PHE A 70 -0.09 -8.58 -0.56
N ALA A 71 -0.40 -8.58 -1.86
CA ALA A 71 -0.36 -9.80 -2.68
C ALA A 71 1.05 -10.38 -2.76
N THR A 72 2.07 -9.55 -2.94
CA THR A 72 3.47 -9.98 -2.96
C THR A 72 3.89 -10.61 -1.62
N GLN A 73 3.55 -9.97 -0.52
CA GLN A 73 3.85 -10.50 0.82
C GLN A 73 3.08 -11.80 1.11
N LEU A 74 1.82 -11.88 0.71
CA LEU A 74 1.02 -13.09 0.86
C LEU A 74 1.63 -14.26 0.08
N SER A 75 2.05 -14.04 -1.16
CA SER A 75 2.73 -15.08 -1.96
C SER A 75 4.05 -15.55 -1.35
N ALA A 76 4.76 -14.67 -0.67
CA ALA A 76 6.06 -14.98 -0.07
C ALA A 76 5.94 -15.71 1.27
N THR A 77 4.91 -15.44 2.05
CA THR A 77 4.82 -15.88 3.45
C THR A 77 3.66 -16.82 3.74
N ASN A 78 2.59 -16.81 2.94
CA ASN A 78 1.31 -17.47 3.21
C ASN A 78 0.72 -17.10 4.59
N ASP A 79 1.06 -15.93 5.11
CA ASP A 79 0.62 -15.46 6.41
C ASP A 79 -0.84 -14.94 6.32
N PRO A 80 -1.77 -15.45 7.15
CA PRO A 80 -3.17 -15.02 7.15
C PRO A 80 -3.36 -13.53 7.45
N ASP A 81 -2.42 -12.89 8.14
CA ASP A 81 -2.49 -11.46 8.41
C ASP A 81 -2.29 -10.61 7.13
N PHE A 82 -1.45 -11.06 6.20
CA PHE A 82 -1.35 -10.45 4.88
C PHE A 82 -2.58 -10.72 4.01
N ALA A 83 -3.21 -11.90 4.14
CA ALA A 83 -4.49 -12.18 3.48
C ALA A 83 -5.59 -11.24 3.96
N LYS A 84 -5.71 -11.03 5.27
CA LYS A 84 -6.64 -10.04 5.85
C LYS A 84 -6.32 -8.62 5.41
N GLY A 85 -5.04 -8.25 5.39
CA GLY A 85 -4.59 -6.95 4.89
C GLY A 85 -4.95 -6.72 3.43
N LEU A 86 -4.85 -7.75 2.59
CA LEU A 86 -5.24 -7.73 1.19
C LEU A 86 -6.76 -7.56 1.03
N ILE A 87 -7.57 -8.27 1.82
CA ILE A 87 -9.02 -8.10 1.86
C ILE A 87 -9.37 -6.66 2.21
N ASP A 88 -8.79 -6.13 3.29
CA ASP A 88 -9.01 -4.75 3.72
C ASP A 88 -8.61 -3.74 2.63
N ALA A 89 -7.50 -3.96 1.94
CA ALA A 89 -7.05 -3.10 0.85
C ALA A 89 -8.05 -3.09 -0.32
N MET A 90 -8.66 -4.22 -0.65
CA MET A 90 -9.68 -4.30 -1.69
C MET A 90 -11.01 -3.68 -1.24
N GLU A 91 -11.50 -4.02 -0.05
CA GLU A 91 -12.80 -3.60 0.44
C GLU A 91 -12.87 -2.10 0.76
N LYS A 92 -11.83 -1.54 1.41
CA LYS A 92 -11.81 -0.14 1.87
C LYS A 92 -11.51 0.86 0.76
N ASN A 93 -10.85 0.45 -0.31
CA ASN A 93 -10.53 1.35 -1.43
C ASN A 93 -11.57 1.33 -2.56
N GLY A 94 -12.61 0.49 -2.44
CA GLY A 94 -13.61 0.33 -3.48
C GLY A 94 -13.08 -0.36 -4.74
N VAL A 95 -13.72 -0.13 -5.88
CA VAL A 95 -13.34 -0.78 -7.13
C VAL A 95 -12.01 -0.24 -7.65
N THR A 96 -11.02 -1.11 -7.74
CA THR A 96 -9.68 -0.78 -8.20
C THR A 96 -9.37 -1.48 -9.53
N ALA A 97 -8.94 -0.71 -10.53
CA ALA A 97 -8.48 -1.25 -11.80
C ALA A 97 -6.99 -1.63 -11.72
N LEU A 98 -6.68 -2.87 -12.07
CA LEU A 98 -5.33 -3.41 -12.05
C LEU A 98 -4.84 -3.77 -13.45
N SER A 99 -3.55 -3.60 -13.70
CA SER A 99 -2.89 -4.08 -14.92
C SER A 99 -2.94 -5.60 -15.01
N LYS A 100 -2.76 -6.14 -16.21
CA LYS A 100 -2.71 -7.58 -16.45
C LYS A 100 -1.64 -8.27 -15.57
N ALA A 101 -0.48 -7.65 -15.42
CA ALA A 101 0.61 -8.18 -14.58
C ALA A 101 0.22 -8.20 -13.09
N SER A 102 -0.38 -7.11 -12.59
CA SER A 102 -0.86 -7.02 -11.21
C SER A 102 -1.99 -8.01 -10.92
N LEU A 103 -2.90 -8.23 -11.87
CA LEU A 103 -3.95 -9.25 -11.77
C LEU A 103 -3.37 -10.66 -11.71
N SER A 104 -2.37 -10.96 -12.55
CA SER A 104 -1.70 -12.26 -12.53
C SER A 104 -1.02 -12.51 -11.18
N SER A 105 -0.30 -11.53 -10.66
CA SER A 105 0.32 -11.61 -9.33
C SER A 105 -0.69 -11.79 -8.21
N LEU A 106 -1.80 -11.06 -8.26
CA LEU A 106 -2.88 -11.17 -7.28
C LEU A 106 -3.55 -12.55 -7.32
N ASN A 107 -3.87 -13.05 -8.52
CA ASN A 107 -4.42 -14.40 -8.68
C ASN A 107 -3.47 -15.49 -8.18
N LEU A 108 -2.18 -15.35 -8.48
CA LEU A 108 -1.16 -16.27 -7.97
C LEU A 108 -1.13 -16.26 -6.44
N ALA A 109 -1.16 -15.08 -5.81
CA ALA A 109 -1.16 -14.95 -4.36
C ALA A 109 -2.38 -15.62 -3.72
N ILE A 110 -3.57 -15.38 -4.26
CA ILE A 110 -4.81 -15.98 -3.76
C ILE A 110 -4.78 -17.52 -3.91
N ASN A 111 -4.39 -18.01 -5.08
CA ASN A 111 -4.33 -19.45 -5.34
C ASN A 111 -3.26 -20.15 -4.48
N THR A 112 -2.09 -19.53 -4.31
CA THR A 112 -1.02 -20.07 -3.48
C THR A 112 -1.45 -20.14 -2.01
N TYR A 113 -2.09 -19.09 -1.51
CA TYR A 113 -2.62 -19.08 -0.16
C TYR A 113 -3.72 -20.13 0.03
N ALA A 114 -4.68 -20.22 -0.89
CA ALA A 114 -5.77 -21.19 -0.84
C ALA A 114 -5.29 -22.65 -0.88
N ALA A 115 -4.16 -22.91 -1.54
CA ALA A 115 -3.53 -24.23 -1.62
C ALA A 115 -2.58 -24.53 -0.44
N SER A 116 -2.30 -23.55 0.43
CA SER A 116 -1.38 -23.75 1.56
C SER A 116 -2.01 -24.62 2.67
N GLU A 117 -1.18 -25.40 3.32
CA GLU A 117 -1.59 -26.15 4.51
C GLU A 117 -1.97 -25.18 5.63
N GLY A 118 -3.19 -25.31 6.17
CA GLY A 118 -3.69 -24.44 7.22
C GLY A 118 -4.32 -23.14 6.73
N ALA A 119 -4.60 -23.01 5.43
CA ALA A 119 -5.40 -21.91 4.93
C ALA A 119 -6.80 -21.91 5.57
N ASP A 120 -7.20 -20.76 6.09
CA ASP A 120 -8.54 -20.57 6.66
C ASP A 120 -9.56 -20.41 5.53
N GLU A 121 -10.52 -21.32 5.44
CA GLU A 121 -11.56 -21.32 4.39
C GLU A 121 -12.39 -20.03 4.38
N GLU A 122 -12.64 -19.44 5.54
CA GLU A 122 -13.37 -18.17 5.65
C GLU A 122 -12.55 -17.05 5.01
N ILE A 123 -11.24 -16.99 5.28
CA ILE A 123 -10.33 -15.99 4.69
C ILE A 123 -10.25 -16.19 3.17
N VAL A 124 -10.13 -17.44 2.69
CA VAL A 124 -10.08 -17.75 1.26
C VAL A 124 -11.37 -17.31 0.56
N THR A 125 -12.53 -17.61 1.15
CA THR A 125 -13.82 -17.20 0.60
C THR A 125 -13.94 -15.68 0.52
N ARG A 126 -13.58 -14.98 1.58
CA ARG A 126 -13.58 -13.50 1.62
C ARG A 126 -12.60 -12.89 0.61
N LEU A 127 -11.41 -13.48 0.43
CA LEU A 127 -10.44 -13.06 -0.58
C LEU A 127 -11.03 -13.15 -2.00
N CYS A 128 -11.66 -14.29 -2.31
CA CYS A 128 -12.27 -14.51 -3.62
C CYS A 128 -13.44 -13.54 -3.87
N ASP A 129 -14.27 -13.31 -2.86
CA ASP A 129 -15.41 -12.39 -2.96
C ASP A 129 -14.96 -10.94 -3.08
N ALA A 130 -13.97 -10.51 -2.30
CA ALA A 130 -13.38 -9.19 -2.40
C ALA A 130 -12.74 -8.96 -3.79
N TYR A 131 -12.02 -9.96 -4.30
CA TYR A 131 -11.45 -9.92 -5.64
C TYR A 131 -12.53 -9.72 -6.72
N LYS A 132 -13.57 -10.53 -6.72
CA LYS A 132 -14.66 -10.45 -7.71
C LYS A 132 -15.40 -9.11 -7.64
N LYS A 133 -15.60 -8.59 -6.44
CA LYS A 133 -16.38 -7.37 -6.19
C LYS A 133 -15.60 -6.10 -6.46
N HIS A 134 -14.36 -6.04 -6.07
CA HIS A 134 -13.58 -4.79 -6.00
C HIS A 134 -12.46 -4.69 -7.04
N VAL A 135 -12.08 -5.78 -7.71
CA VAL A 135 -10.99 -5.74 -8.69
C VAL A 135 -11.52 -5.79 -10.12
N ARG A 136 -11.02 -4.91 -10.96
CA ARG A 136 -11.31 -4.85 -12.39
C ARG A 136 -10.02 -4.83 -13.18
N LYS A 137 -10.07 -5.36 -14.41
CA LYS A 137 -8.95 -5.27 -15.36
C LYS A 137 -8.95 -3.88 -15.99
N THR A 138 -7.78 -3.24 -16.05
CA THR A 138 -7.60 -2.05 -16.90
C THR A 138 -7.79 -2.43 -18.38
N MET A 139 -8.37 -1.53 -19.17
CA MET A 139 -8.53 -1.76 -20.60
C MET A 139 -7.21 -1.65 -21.39
N PHE A 140 -6.15 -1.22 -20.72
CA PHE A 140 -4.84 -1.02 -21.33
C PHE A 140 -3.76 -1.80 -20.56
#